data_e855ce402c3dccfc1b9a752c393f6430
#
_entry.id   e855ce402c3dccfc1b9a752c393f6430
#
_cell.length_a   1.000
_cell.length_b   1.000
_cell.length_c   1.000
_cell.angle_alpha   90.00
_cell.angle_beta   90.00
_cell.angle_gamma   90.00
#
_symmetry.space_group_name_H-M   'P 1'
#
loop_
_entity.id
_entity.type
_entity.pdbx_description
1 polymer ?
#
loop_
_entity_poly.entity_id
_entity_poly.type
_entity_poly.pdbx_seq_one_letter_code
_entity_poly.pdbx_strand_id
1 'polypeptide(L)'
;LFRSFTLLGYQKVFEDSRIWTGYGNTLIYTIGGTALGTFFTMMAGYALSRRDLPFRNLLMAYFVFTMYFGGGLIPFYMVIKKLQLTNTRTLMIILGAVGVYNIIITRSFMENNIPEELRDAARVDGCGNGRFFFKIALPLSKAIMAVLVLYLAVSYWDSYFNPMIFLTDRSKYPLALYLREILLTAATGAANSMTTDAEAARKLQTMVQVIKYGVIVVSTLPILCVYPFLQKYFVKGVMIGSIKG
;
A
#
# COMPACT_ATOMS: atom_id res chain seq x y z
N LEU A 1 -16.20 -30.09 -20.13
CA LEU A 1 -15.55 -28.77 -20.09
C LEU A 1 -14.40 -28.64 -19.06
N PHE A 2 -14.19 -29.65 -18.19
CA PHE A 2 -13.06 -29.74 -17.25
C PHE A 2 -12.13 -30.89 -17.64
N ARG A 3 -11.43 -30.75 -18.78
CA ARG A 3 -10.37 -31.67 -19.17
C ARG A 3 -9.07 -31.24 -18.48
N SER A 4 -8.66 -32.04 -17.50
CA SER A 4 -7.40 -32.04 -16.74
C SER A 4 -7.06 -30.75 -15.96
N PHE A 5 -7.38 -30.75 -14.67
CA PHE A 5 -6.76 -29.86 -13.70
C PHE A 5 -5.24 -30.19 -13.63
N THR A 6 -4.42 -29.35 -14.20
CA THR A 6 -2.96 -29.50 -14.14
C THR A 6 -2.37 -28.50 -13.16
N LEU A 7 -1.79 -28.97 -12.07
CA LEU A 7 -1.06 -28.17 -11.09
C LEU A 7 0.35 -27.75 -11.57
N LEU A 8 0.74 -28.17 -12.79
CA LEU A 8 2.06 -27.90 -13.37
C LEU A 8 2.45 -26.40 -13.41
N GLY A 9 1.46 -25.52 -13.60
CA GLY A 9 1.72 -24.08 -13.57
C GLY A 9 2.06 -23.56 -12.19
N TYR A 10 1.40 -24.06 -11.16
CA TYR A 10 1.70 -23.70 -9.77
C TYR A 10 3.05 -24.28 -9.34
N GLN A 11 3.34 -25.53 -9.71
CA GLN A 11 4.62 -26.17 -9.41
C GLN A 11 5.79 -25.34 -9.98
N LYS A 12 5.72 -24.91 -11.25
CA LYS A 12 6.75 -24.06 -11.86
C LYS A 12 6.85 -22.68 -11.23
N VAL A 13 5.73 -22.10 -10.78
CA VAL A 13 5.72 -20.84 -10.07
C VAL A 13 6.40 -20.97 -8.71
N PHE A 14 6.18 -22.06 -7.99
CA PHE A 14 6.77 -22.29 -6.67
C PHE A 14 8.22 -22.77 -6.72
N GLU A 15 8.67 -23.37 -7.82
CA GLU A 15 10.08 -23.75 -8.06
C GLU A 15 10.98 -22.53 -8.31
N ASP A 16 10.43 -21.39 -8.74
CA ASP A 16 11.20 -20.17 -8.98
C ASP A 16 11.54 -19.45 -7.66
N SER A 17 12.81 -19.55 -7.24
CA SER A 17 13.32 -18.91 -6.02
C SER A 17 13.10 -17.39 -5.98
N ARG A 18 12.97 -16.73 -7.15
CA ARG A 18 12.74 -15.30 -7.28
C ARG A 18 11.37 -14.90 -6.72
N ILE A 19 10.39 -15.79 -6.83
CA ILE A 19 9.03 -15.56 -6.29
C ILE A 19 9.08 -15.46 -4.76
N TRP A 20 9.83 -16.35 -4.11
CA TRP A 20 9.99 -16.31 -2.64
C TRP A 20 10.74 -15.07 -2.17
N THR A 21 11.78 -14.67 -2.89
CA THR A 21 12.49 -13.40 -2.64
C THR A 21 11.55 -12.21 -2.82
N GLY A 22 10.74 -12.21 -3.89
CA GLY A 22 9.73 -11.20 -4.15
C GLY A 22 8.67 -11.11 -3.05
N TYR A 23 8.18 -12.25 -2.55
CA TYR A 23 7.29 -12.30 -1.39
C TYR A 23 7.90 -11.68 -0.14
N GLY A 24 9.13 -12.07 0.19
CA GLY A 24 9.86 -11.53 1.33
C GLY A 24 10.02 -10.02 1.26
N ASN A 25 10.41 -9.49 0.10
CA ASN A 25 10.53 -8.06 -0.13
C ASN A 25 9.16 -7.36 -0.05
N THR A 26 8.11 -7.92 -0.66
CA THR A 26 6.75 -7.36 -0.58
C THR A 26 6.26 -7.27 0.85
N LEU A 27 6.47 -8.31 1.66
CA LEU A 27 6.12 -8.30 3.08
C LEU A 27 6.86 -7.20 3.85
N ILE A 28 8.18 -7.07 3.63
CA ILE A 28 9.00 -6.03 4.28
C ILE A 28 8.47 -4.63 3.90
N TYR A 29 8.20 -4.38 2.60
CA TYR A 29 7.72 -3.08 2.13
C TYR A 29 6.31 -2.80 2.62
N THR A 30 5.42 -3.79 2.58
CA THR A 30 4.04 -3.65 3.04
C THR A 30 3.97 -3.41 4.54
N ILE A 31 4.64 -4.22 5.35
CA ILE A 31 4.61 -4.06 6.81
C ILE A 31 5.29 -2.76 7.22
N GLY A 32 6.50 -2.51 6.73
CA GLY A 32 7.26 -1.31 7.07
C GLY A 32 6.58 -0.03 6.60
N GLY A 33 6.12 0.01 5.34
CA GLY A 33 5.44 1.16 4.77
C GLY A 33 4.08 1.42 5.40
N THR A 34 3.29 0.37 5.67
CA THR A 34 1.99 0.50 6.33
C THR A 34 2.14 0.99 7.78
N ALA A 35 3.09 0.44 8.54
CA ALA A 35 3.32 0.86 9.92
C ALA A 35 3.76 2.33 9.99
N LEU A 36 4.75 2.69 9.19
CA LEU A 36 5.28 4.06 9.12
C LEU A 36 4.23 5.05 8.60
N GLY A 37 3.52 4.68 7.53
CA GLY A 37 2.49 5.51 6.92
C GLY A 37 1.29 5.73 7.84
N THR A 38 0.80 4.68 8.49
CA THR A 38 -0.29 4.78 9.48
C THR A 38 0.13 5.69 10.63
N PHE A 39 1.32 5.50 11.17
CA PHE A 39 1.81 6.30 12.30
C PHE A 39 1.88 7.79 11.95
N PHE A 40 2.54 8.18 10.87
CA PHE A 40 2.68 9.57 10.47
C PHE A 40 1.35 10.19 10.02
N THR A 41 0.49 9.44 9.33
CA THR A 41 -0.82 9.91 8.94
C THR A 41 -1.71 10.18 10.15
N MET A 42 -1.70 9.29 11.16
CA MET A 42 -2.44 9.50 12.42
C MET A 42 -1.92 10.71 13.18
N MET A 43 -0.61 10.89 13.27
CA MET A 43 0.00 12.07 13.91
C MET A 43 -0.39 13.37 13.18
N ALA A 44 -0.27 13.40 11.86
CA ALA A 44 -0.61 14.57 11.05
C ALA A 44 -2.11 14.88 11.12
N GLY A 45 -2.97 13.86 10.98
CA GLY A 45 -4.41 14.01 11.11
C GLY A 45 -4.82 14.53 12.49
N TYR A 46 -4.22 14.02 13.56
CA TYR A 46 -4.44 14.52 14.92
C TYR A 46 -3.99 15.98 15.08
N ALA A 47 -2.77 16.31 14.65
CA ALA A 47 -2.29 17.68 14.77
C ALA A 47 -3.19 18.67 14.01
N LEU A 48 -3.59 18.33 12.80
CA LEU A 48 -4.45 19.17 11.96
C LEU A 48 -5.93 19.17 12.39
N SER A 49 -6.39 18.21 13.20
CA SER A 49 -7.74 18.24 13.78
C SER A 49 -7.88 19.24 14.92
N ARG A 50 -6.76 19.68 15.51
CA ARG A 50 -6.75 20.58 16.64
C ARG A 50 -7.08 22.02 16.25
N ARG A 51 -8.01 22.66 16.96
CA ARG A 51 -8.38 24.05 16.73
C ARG A 51 -7.33 25.06 17.26
N ASP A 52 -6.56 24.65 18.26
CA ASP A 52 -5.50 25.45 18.88
C ASP A 52 -4.16 25.42 18.10
N LEU A 53 -4.08 24.66 16.99
CA LEU A 53 -2.91 24.63 16.14
C LEU A 53 -2.78 25.94 15.34
N PRO A 54 -1.70 26.74 15.53
CA PRO A 54 -1.50 27.93 14.73
C PRO A 54 -1.32 27.57 13.25
N PHE A 55 -1.82 28.43 12.36
CA PHE A 55 -1.75 28.25 10.91
C PHE A 55 -2.36 26.94 10.37
N ARG A 56 -3.25 26.30 11.11
CA ARG A 56 -3.88 25.03 10.73
C ARG A 56 -4.42 25.03 9.30
N ASN A 57 -5.16 26.08 8.95
CA ASN A 57 -5.77 26.19 7.61
C ASN A 57 -4.73 26.40 6.51
N LEU A 58 -3.66 27.13 6.79
CA LEU A 58 -2.56 27.33 5.87
C LEU A 58 -1.81 26.01 5.63
N LEU A 59 -1.51 25.26 6.69
CA LEU A 59 -0.89 23.94 6.58
C LEU A 59 -1.77 22.98 5.76
N MET A 60 -3.07 22.99 6.00
CA MET A 60 -4.01 22.15 5.23
C MET A 60 -4.04 22.58 3.76
N ALA A 61 -4.09 23.89 3.48
CA ALA A 61 -4.03 24.40 2.10
C ALA A 61 -2.73 23.98 1.40
N TYR A 62 -1.60 24.02 2.11
CA TYR A 62 -0.33 23.54 1.60
C TYR A 62 -0.36 22.03 1.26
N PHE A 63 -0.88 21.19 2.15
CA PHE A 63 -1.04 19.77 1.86
C PHE A 63 -1.94 19.53 0.64
N VAL A 64 -3.10 20.21 0.57
CA VAL A 64 -4.02 20.10 -0.58
C VAL A 64 -3.36 20.59 -1.86
N PHE A 65 -2.58 21.68 -1.81
CA PHE A 65 -1.81 22.16 -2.95
C PHE A 65 -0.86 21.07 -3.49
N THR A 66 -0.10 20.41 -2.62
CA THR A 66 0.81 19.32 -3.04
C THR A 66 0.10 18.10 -3.63
N MET A 67 -1.19 17.92 -3.38
CA MET A 67 -1.99 16.85 -3.97
C MET A 67 -2.28 17.11 -5.46
N TYR A 68 -2.50 18.38 -5.83
CA TYR A 68 -2.85 18.76 -7.20
C TYR A 68 -1.64 19.21 -8.05
N PHE A 69 -0.60 19.73 -7.42
CA PHE A 69 0.58 20.25 -8.08
C PHE A 69 1.80 19.37 -7.79
N GLY A 70 2.13 18.50 -8.74
CA GLY A 70 3.33 17.66 -8.69
C GLY A 70 4.41 18.17 -9.64
N GLY A 71 5.67 18.04 -9.29
CA GLY A 71 6.82 18.40 -10.12
C GLY A 71 7.05 17.45 -11.32
N GLY A 72 6.31 16.37 -11.41
CA GLY A 72 6.49 15.33 -12.43
C GLY A 72 7.54 14.29 -12.05
N LEU A 73 7.59 13.21 -12.85
CA LEU A 73 8.41 12.03 -12.58
C LEU A 73 9.91 12.32 -12.67
N ILE A 74 10.35 13.09 -13.66
CA ILE A 74 11.78 13.35 -13.91
C ILE A 74 12.40 14.17 -12.77
N PRO A 75 11.85 15.34 -12.37
CA PRO A 75 12.34 16.08 -11.22
C PRO A 75 12.32 15.26 -9.93
N PHE A 76 11.28 14.47 -9.72
CA PHE A 76 11.17 13.59 -8.55
C PHE A 76 12.29 12.55 -8.54
N TYR A 77 12.56 11.89 -9.67
CA TYR A 77 13.66 10.93 -9.80
C TYR A 77 15.02 11.59 -9.51
N MET A 78 15.24 12.81 -10.00
CA MET A 78 16.49 13.55 -9.77
C MET A 78 16.70 13.85 -8.27
N VAL A 79 15.65 14.23 -7.55
CA VAL A 79 15.72 14.45 -6.10
C VAL A 79 16.08 13.16 -5.37
N ILE A 80 15.41 12.06 -5.67
CA ILE A 80 15.70 10.74 -5.07
C ILE A 80 17.14 10.31 -5.35
N LYS A 81 17.62 10.51 -6.58
CA LYS A 81 19.00 10.22 -6.96
C LYS A 81 20.00 11.08 -6.22
N LYS A 82 19.74 12.39 -6.05
CA LYS A 82 20.58 13.32 -5.27
C LYS A 82 20.65 12.94 -3.80
N LEU A 83 19.55 12.41 -3.24
CA LEU A 83 19.51 11.88 -1.87
C LEU A 83 20.17 10.49 -1.71
N GLN A 84 20.70 9.91 -2.80
CA GLN A 84 21.31 8.57 -2.84
C GLN A 84 20.38 7.45 -2.34
N LEU A 85 19.07 7.63 -2.49
CA LEU A 85 18.06 6.66 -2.07
C LEU A 85 17.69 5.66 -3.17
N THR A 86 18.17 5.85 -4.41
CA THR A 86 17.94 4.89 -5.50
C THR A 86 18.50 3.52 -5.14
N ASN A 87 17.80 2.47 -5.59
CA ASN A 87 18.16 1.07 -5.34
C ASN A 87 18.25 0.69 -3.85
N THR A 88 17.45 1.33 -2.98
CA THR A 88 17.40 1.03 -1.54
C THR A 88 16.03 0.50 -1.11
N ARG A 89 16.01 -0.42 -0.13
CA ARG A 89 14.78 -0.89 0.50
C ARG A 89 14.09 0.22 1.30
N THR A 90 14.88 1.12 1.89
CA THR A 90 14.38 2.27 2.66
C THR A 90 13.49 3.16 1.81
N LEU A 91 13.90 3.43 0.56
CA LEU A 91 13.06 4.20 -0.37
C LEU A 91 11.70 3.53 -0.57
N MET A 92 11.67 2.21 -0.79
CA MET A 92 10.42 1.48 -1.01
C MET A 92 9.47 1.53 0.19
N ILE A 93 10.00 1.63 1.41
CA ILE A 93 9.21 1.77 2.63
C ILE A 93 8.67 3.20 2.79
N ILE A 94 9.50 4.22 2.51
CA ILE A 94 9.13 5.63 2.73
C ILE A 94 8.21 6.13 1.60
N LEU A 95 8.44 5.67 0.38
CA LEU A 95 7.73 6.15 -0.80
C LEU A 95 6.25 5.76 -0.74
N GLY A 96 5.37 6.74 -0.70
CA GLY A 96 3.93 6.51 -0.61
C GLY A 96 3.41 6.28 0.83
N ALA A 97 4.27 6.31 1.86
CA ALA A 97 3.86 6.11 3.24
C ALA A 97 2.83 7.16 3.70
N VAL A 98 2.97 8.40 3.29
CA VAL A 98 2.07 9.49 3.69
C VAL A 98 1.37 10.06 2.46
N GLY A 99 0.06 9.89 2.43
CA GLY A 99 -0.80 10.45 1.39
C GLY A 99 -1.66 11.58 1.95
N VAL A 100 -1.78 12.70 1.22
CA VAL A 100 -2.58 13.86 1.65
C VAL A 100 -4.05 13.49 1.85
N TYR A 101 -4.61 12.67 0.96
CA TYR A 101 -5.98 12.18 1.11
C TYR A 101 -6.19 11.44 2.45
N ASN A 102 -5.24 10.58 2.83
CA ASN A 102 -5.29 9.84 4.09
C ASN A 102 -5.21 10.79 5.30
N ILE A 103 -4.44 11.87 5.22
CA ILE A 103 -4.41 12.92 6.26
C ILE A 103 -5.77 13.60 6.39
N ILE A 104 -6.39 13.96 5.26
CA ILE A 104 -7.70 14.66 5.24
C ILE A 104 -8.78 13.80 5.91
N ILE A 105 -8.91 12.53 5.51
CA ILE A 105 -9.92 11.64 6.10
C ILE A 105 -9.67 11.38 7.59
N THR A 106 -8.40 11.24 7.98
CA THR A 106 -8.02 11.04 9.39
C THR A 106 -8.34 12.29 10.23
N ARG A 107 -7.98 13.47 9.72
CA ARG A 107 -8.34 14.74 10.34
C ARG A 107 -9.85 14.86 10.54
N SER A 108 -10.63 14.67 9.47
CA SER A 108 -12.08 14.76 9.50
C SER A 108 -12.68 13.76 10.50
N PHE A 109 -12.18 12.54 10.53
CA PHE A 109 -12.61 11.54 11.51
C PHE A 109 -12.35 12.00 12.94
N MET A 110 -11.16 12.52 13.24
CA MET A 110 -10.78 12.95 14.57
C MET A 110 -11.55 14.21 15.01
N GLU A 111 -11.82 15.15 14.11
CA GLU A 111 -12.66 16.33 14.39
C GLU A 111 -14.09 15.94 14.79
N ASN A 112 -14.65 14.91 14.16
CA ASN A 112 -16.03 14.49 14.41
C ASN A 112 -16.20 13.52 15.58
N ASN A 113 -15.15 12.75 15.94
CA ASN A 113 -15.25 11.66 16.92
C ASN A 113 -14.50 11.92 18.23
N ILE A 114 -13.68 12.97 18.30
CA ILE A 114 -12.97 13.35 19.54
C ILE A 114 -13.50 14.72 19.97
N PRO A 115 -14.44 14.78 20.94
CA PRO A 115 -15.00 16.02 21.45
C PRO A 115 -13.90 16.93 22.03
N GLU A 116 -14.08 18.24 21.89
CA GLU A 116 -13.13 19.24 22.41
C GLU A 116 -13.14 19.25 23.94
N GLU A 117 -14.30 19.01 24.54
CA GLU A 117 -14.50 18.89 25.98
C GLU A 117 -13.65 17.79 26.62
N LEU A 118 -13.47 16.68 25.90
CA LEU A 118 -12.59 15.59 26.36
C LEU A 118 -11.12 16.03 26.43
N ARG A 119 -10.73 16.89 25.52
CA ARG A 119 -9.38 17.47 25.51
C ARG A 119 -9.19 18.47 26.64
N ASP A 120 -10.19 19.31 26.88
CA ASP A 120 -10.15 20.31 27.94
C ASP A 120 -10.12 19.64 29.32
N ALA A 121 -10.94 18.61 29.55
CA ALA A 121 -10.86 17.80 30.77
C ALA A 121 -9.47 17.17 30.97
N ALA A 122 -8.91 16.58 29.93
CA ALA A 122 -7.56 15.99 30.00
C ALA A 122 -6.48 17.04 30.28
N ARG A 123 -6.66 18.31 29.82
CA ARG A 123 -5.74 19.41 30.13
C ARG A 123 -5.81 19.79 31.61
N VAL A 124 -6.99 19.85 32.19
CA VAL A 124 -7.18 20.11 33.62
C VAL A 124 -6.47 19.04 34.44
N ASP A 125 -6.52 17.77 33.99
CA ASP A 125 -5.82 16.66 34.62
C ASP A 125 -4.28 16.65 34.35
N GLY A 126 -3.73 17.71 33.75
CA GLY A 126 -2.31 17.83 33.44
C GLY A 126 -1.82 16.92 32.30
N CYS A 127 -2.72 16.44 31.45
CA CYS A 127 -2.39 15.59 30.33
C CYS A 127 -1.81 16.40 29.15
N GLY A 128 -0.52 16.25 28.89
CA GLY A 128 0.14 16.87 27.75
C GLY A 128 -0.30 16.26 26.40
N ASN A 129 -0.08 17.01 25.30
CA ASN A 129 -0.56 16.65 23.95
C ASN A 129 -0.11 15.26 23.46
N GLY A 130 1.14 14.87 23.71
CA GLY A 130 1.65 13.55 23.35
C GLY A 130 0.96 12.43 24.12
N ARG A 131 0.77 12.63 25.45
CA ARG A 131 0.04 11.65 26.27
C ARG A 131 -1.41 11.52 25.83
N PHE A 132 -2.08 12.63 25.51
CA PHE A 132 -3.43 12.64 24.97
C PHE A 132 -3.51 11.87 23.65
N PHE A 133 -2.59 12.11 22.72
CA PHE A 133 -2.53 11.40 21.45
C PHE A 133 -2.46 9.89 21.64
N PHE A 134 -1.45 9.41 22.39
CA PHE A 134 -1.22 7.97 22.53
C PHE A 134 -2.26 7.26 23.41
N LYS A 135 -2.72 7.90 24.50
CA LYS A 135 -3.60 7.25 25.48
C LYS A 135 -5.09 7.43 25.21
N ILE A 136 -5.49 8.48 24.49
CA ILE A 136 -6.89 8.83 24.28
C ILE A 136 -7.23 8.86 22.79
N ALA A 137 -6.59 9.71 22.01
CA ALA A 137 -6.95 9.93 20.61
C ALA A 137 -6.75 8.67 19.76
N LEU A 138 -5.59 8.01 19.87
CA LEU A 138 -5.26 6.83 19.11
C LEU A 138 -6.19 5.63 19.40
N PRO A 139 -6.50 5.28 20.67
CA PRO A 139 -7.47 4.25 20.99
C PRO A 139 -8.90 4.54 20.52
N LEU A 140 -9.34 5.80 20.59
CA LEU A 140 -10.66 6.21 20.08
C LEU A 140 -10.74 6.19 18.56
N SER A 141 -9.61 6.29 17.88
CA SER A 141 -9.50 6.34 16.42
C SER A 141 -9.20 4.97 15.76
N LYS A 142 -9.47 3.85 16.45
CA LYS A 142 -9.20 2.50 15.93
C LYS A 142 -9.89 2.22 14.60
N ALA A 143 -11.08 2.77 14.37
CA ALA A 143 -11.82 2.56 13.13
C ALA A 143 -11.07 3.15 11.92
N ILE A 144 -10.69 4.44 11.99
CA ILE A 144 -9.95 5.08 10.90
C ILE A 144 -8.53 4.47 10.75
N MET A 145 -7.90 4.07 11.85
CA MET A 145 -6.61 3.40 11.80
C MET A 145 -6.68 2.08 11.02
N ALA A 146 -7.73 1.28 11.20
CA ALA A 146 -7.94 0.05 10.44
C ALA A 146 -8.14 0.32 8.93
N VAL A 147 -8.86 1.39 8.59
CA VAL A 147 -9.03 1.85 7.19
C VAL A 147 -7.68 2.22 6.58
N LEU A 148 -6.87 3.01 7.29
CA LEU A 148 -5.53 3.41 6.83
C LEU A 148 -4.61 2.20 6.63
N VAL A 149 -4.59 1.28 7.59
CA VAL A 149 -3.80 0.04 7.48
C VAL A 149 -4.19 -0.74 6.24
N LEU A 150 -5.49 -0.88 5.96
CA LEU A 150 -5.94 -1.59 4.76
C LEU A 150 -5.50 -0.87 3.48
N TYR A 151 -5.77 0.44 3.36
CA TYR A 151 -5.43 1.20 2.15
C TYR A 151 -3.93 1.18 1.86
N LEU A 152 -3.12 1.39 2.88
CA LEU A 152 -1.67 1.36 2.74
C LEU A 152 -1.16 -0.05 2.44
N ALA A 153 -1.65 -1.07 3.14
CA ALA A 153 -1.23 -2.45 2.91
C ALA A 153 -1.51 -2.90 1.47
N VAL A 154 -2.72 -2.62 0.94
CA VAL A 154 -3.06 -2.94 -0.44
C VAL A 154 -2.20 -2.14 -1.43
N SER A 155 -2.00 -0.84 -1.18
CA SER A 155 -1.19 0.03 -2.04
C SER A 155 0.27 -0.43 -2.13
N TYR A 156 0.87 -0.84 -1.02
CA TYR A 156 2.24 -1.39 -1.00
C TYR A 156 2.32 -2.77 -1.63
N TRP A 157 1.33 -3.62 -1.39
CA TRP A 157 1.29 -4.97 -1.94
C TRP A 157 1.27 -4.98 -3.46
N ASP A 158 0.45 -4.12 -4.07
CA ASP A 158 0.29 -4.04 -5.52
C ASP A 158 1.32 -3.12 -6.19
N SER A 159 2.24 -2.53 -5.41
CA SER A 159 3.21 -1.57 -5.92
C SER A 159 4.22 -2.23 -6.86
N TYR A 160 4.18 -1.88 -8.13
CA TYR A 160 5.16 -2.29 -9.14
C TYR A 160 5.84 -1.10 -9.83
N PHE A 161 5.15 0.04 -9.94
CA PHE A 161 5.62 1.19 -10.72
C PHE A 161 6.86 1.85 -10.07
N ASN A 162 6.78 2.18 -8.79
CA ASN A 162 7.90 2.75 -8.07
C ASN A 162 9.13 1.81 -8.02
N PRO A 163 8.96 0.52 -7.67
CA PRO A 163 10.06 -0.45 -7.76
C PRO A 163 10.69 -0.53 -9.15
N MET A 164 9.90 -0.47 -10.22
CA MET A 164 10.39 -0.52 -11.60
C MET A 164 11.30 0.67 -11.94
N ILE A 165 11.01 1.86 -11.40
CA ILE A 165 11.77 3.09 -11.69
C ILE A 165 13.02 3.20 -10.82
N PHE A 166 12.92 2.84 -9.55
CA PHE A 166 13.95 3.16 -8.56
C PHE A 166 14.84 1.98 -8.18
N LEU A 167 14.44 0.73 -8.44
CA LEU A 167 15.26 -0.45 -8.16
C LEU A 167 15.93 -0.96 -9.42
N THR A 168 17.23 -1.23 -9.31
CA THR A 168 18.05 -1.87 -10.36
C THR A 168 18.47 -3.28 -9.98
N ASP A 169 18.54 -3.57 -8.67
CA ASP A 169 18.92 -4.86 -8.12
C ASP A 169 17.70 -5.77 -8.00
N ARG A 170 17.71 -6.85 -8.77
CA ARG A 170 16.60 -7.83 -8.78
C ARG A 170 16.36 -8.48 -7.42
N SER A 171 17.38 -8.60 -6.57
CA SER A 171 17.22 -9.17 -5.22
C SER A 171 16.30 -8.34 -4.32
N LYS A 172 16.00 -7.09 -4.69
CA LYS A 172 15.12 -6.16 -3.96
C LYS A 172 13.74 -6.01 -4.59
N TYR A 173 13.48 -6.68 -5.71
CA TYR A 173 12.19 -6.56 -6.40
C TYR A 173 11.06 -7.13 -5.55
N PRO A 174 9.92 -6.42 -5.44
CA PRO A 174 8.71 -6.97 -4.89
C PRO A 174 8.05 -7.95 -5.86
N LEU A 175 7.17 -8.78 -5.34
CA LEU A 175 6.45 -9.78 -6.11
C LEU A 175 5.74 -9.19 -7.32
N ALA A 176 5.00 -8.09 -7.16
CA ALA A 176 4.24 -7.46 -8.24
C ALA A 176 5.12 -7.08 -9.45
N LEU A 177 6.37 -6.66 -9.23
CA LEU A 177 7.30 -6.35 -10.32
C LEU A 177 7.79 -7.63 -11.02
N TYR A 178 8.12 -8.69 -10.28
CA TYR A 178 8.46 -9.99 -10.86
C TYR A 178 7.33 -10.57 -11.70
N LEU A 179 6.12 -10.52 -11.19
CA LEU A 179 4.95 -11.03 -11.89
C LEU A 179 4.71 -10.28 -13.19
N ARG A 180 4.92 -8.96 -13.18
CA ARG A 180 4.86 -8.16 -14.39
C ARG A 180 5.94 -8.57 -15.40
N GLU A 181 7.18 -8.79 -14.98
CA GLU A 181 8.25 -9.27 -15.87
C GLU A 181 7.88 -10.62 -16.50
N ILE A 182 7.40 -11.58 -15.72
CA ILE A 182 6.94 -12.89 -16.22
C ILE A 182 5.83 -12.71 -17.26
N LEU A 183 4.84 -11.86 -16.99
CA LEU A 183 3.74 -11.61 -17.92
C LEU A 183 4.21 -10.98 -19.22
N LEU A 184 5.13 -10.03 -19.17
CA LEU A 184 5.69 -9.39 -20.36
C LEU A 184 6.53 -10.36 -21.18
N THR A 185 7.41 -11.14 -20.54
CA THR A 185 8.23 -12.15 -21.21
C THR A 185 7.37 -13.23 -21.87
N ALA A 186 6.30 -13.62 -21.19
CA ALA A 186 5.33 -14.56 -21.71
C ALA A 186 4.60 -14.01 -22.95
N ALA A 187 4.21 -12.74 -22.92
CA ALA A 187 3.51 -12.09 -24.04
C ALA A 187 4.45 -11.91 -25.27
N THR A 188 5.70 -11.51 -25.03
CA THR A 188 6.69 -11.32 -26.13
C THR A 188 7.19 -12.64 -26.69
N GLY A 189 7.36 -13.67 -25.85
CA GLY A 189 7.73 -15.01 -26.28
C GLY A 189 6.66 -15.64 -27.18
N ALA A 190 5.39 -15.43 -26.87
CA ALA A 190 4.28 -15.89 -27.71
C ALA A 190 4.20 -15.14 -29.06
N ALA A 191 4.61 -13.86 -29.08
CA ALA A 191 4.63 -13.07 -30.31
C ALA A 191 5.82 -13.39 -31.24
N ASN A 192 6.97 -13.77 -30.65
CA ASN A 192 8.20 -14.04 -31.39
C ASN A 192 8.42 -15.51 -31.78
N SER A 193 7.57 -16.41 -31.30
CA SER A 193 7.64 -17.82 -31.71
C SER A 193 7.07 -18.02 -33.12
N MET A 194 7.78 -17.52 -34.12
CA MET A 194 7.64 -17.94 -35.50
C MET A 194 8.34 -19.32 -35.66
N THR A 195 8.02 -20.28 -34.82
CA THR A 195 8.42 -21.66 -35.02
C THR A 195 7.50 -22.27 -36.04
N THR A 196 8.09 -22.92 -37.05
CA THR A 196 7.41 -23.66 -38.12
C THR A 196 6.53 -24.80 -37.60
N ASP A 197 6.64 -25.14 -36.32
CA ASP A 197 5.85 -26.17 -35.64
C ASP A 197 4.68 -25.57 -34.86
N ALA A 198 3.49 -25.62 -35.45
CA ALA A 198 2.24 -25.13 -34.87
C ALA A 198 1.90 -25.80 -33.52
N GLU A 199 2.37 -27.02 -33.29
CA GLU A 199 2.11 -27.76 -32.05
C GLU A 199 2.99 -27.28 -30.88
N ALA A 200 4.27 -26.98 -31.17
CA ALA A 200 5.18 -26.38 -30.20
C ALA A 200 4.75 -24.98 -29.79
N ALA A 201 4.29 -24.17 -30.74
CA ALA A 201 3.74 -22.84 -30.48
C ALA A 201 2.48 -22.89 -29.59
N ARG A 202 1.54 -23.83 -29.83
CA ARG A 202 0.35 -24.04 -29.01
C ARG A 202 0.69 -24.48 -27.58
N LYS A 203 1.65 -25.38 -27.40
CA LYS A 203 2.12 -25.82 -26.07
C LYS A 203 2.72 -24.66 -25.30
N LEU A 204 3.53 -23.82 -25.96
CA LEU A 204 4.12 -22.63 -25.35
C LEU A 204 3.06 -21.62 -24.93
N GLN A 205 2.09 -21.32 -25.81
CA GLN A 205 0.97 -20.42 -25.49
C GLN A 205 0.13 -20.93 -24.29
N THR A 206 -0.17 -22.23 -24.25
CA THR A 206 -0.89 -22.83 -23.14
C THR A 206 -0.11 -22.70 -21.83
N MET A 207 1.20 -22.94 -21.86
CA MET A 207 2.08 -22.82 -20.70
C MET A 207 2.15 -21.38 -20.17
N VAL A 208 2.23 -20.39 -21.07
CA VAL A 208 2.17 -18.97 -20.77
C VAL A 208 0.87 -18.59 -20.08
N GLN A 209 -0.26 -19.07 -20.60
CA GLN A 209 -1.57 -18.82 -19.98
C GLN A 209 -1.67 -19.44 -18.57
N VAL A 210 -1.21 -20.66 -18.40
CA VAL A 210 -1.23 -21.34 -17.10
C VAL A 210 -0.38 -20.61 -16.07
N ILE A 211 0.83 -20.16 -16.45
CA ILE A 211 1.68 -19.33 -15.58
C ILE A 211 0.98 -18.02 -15.24
N LYS A 212 0.37 -17.34 -16.22
CA LYS A 212 -0.37 -16.09 -16.02
C LYS A 212 -1.45 -16.23 -14.93
N TYR A 213 -2.29 -17.24 -15.03
CA TYR A 213 -3.38 -17.45 -14.06
C TYR A 213 -2.84 -17.90 -12.69
N GLY A 214 -1.81 -18.74 -12.65
CA GLY A 214 -1.14 -19.14 -11.42
C GLY A 214 -0.56 -17.95 -10.65
N VAL A 215 0.08 -17.05 -11.37
CA VAL A 215 0.64 -15.80 -10.85
C VAL A 215 -0.43 -14.89 -10.25
N ILE A 216 -1.57 -14.70 -10.93
CA ILE A 216 -2.68 -13.89 -10.44
C ILE A 216 -3.22 -14.47 -9.12
N VAL A 217 -3.47 -15.75 -9.06
CA VAL A 217 -3.98 -16.41 -7.85
C VAL A 217 -2.99 -16.25 -6.69
N VAL A 218 -1.72 -16.54 -6.93
CA VAL A 218 -0.65 -16.48 -5.92
C VAL A 218 -0.49 -15.05 -5.38
N SER A 219 -0.60 -14.02 -6.22
CA SER A 219 -0.49 -12.62 -5.77
C SER A 219 -1.73 -12.13 -5.02
N THR A 220 -2.93 -12.60 -5.39
CA THR A 220 -4.19 -12.10 -4.82
C THR A 220 -4.55 -12.79 -3.51
N LEU A 221 -4.15 -14.06 -3.35
CA LEU A 221 -4.54 -14.90 -2.21
C LEU A 221 -4.19 -14.29 -0.85
N PRO A 222 -3.00 -13.68 -0.60
CA PRO A 222 -2.69 -13.06 0.68
C PRO A 222 -3.60 -11.88 1.02
N ILE A 223 -3.97 -11.05 0.05
CA ILE A 223 -4.91 -9.93 0.26
C ILE A 223 -6.29 -10.47 0.64
N LEU A 224 -6.76 -11.49 -0.07
CA LEU A 224 -8.04 -12.14 0.23
C LEU A 224 -8.07 -12.76 1.63
N CYS A 225 -6.95 -13.31 2.10
CA CYS A 225 -6.83 -13.84 3.46
C CYS A 225 -6.87 -12.75 4.54
N VAL A 226 -6.34 -11.56 4.26
CA VAL A 226 -6.30 -10.43 5.21
C VAL A 226 -7.65 -9.72 5.27
N TYR A 227 -8.41 -9.68 4.17
CA TYR A 227 -9.67 -8.95 4.05
C TYR A 227 -10.71 -9.27 5.15
N PRO A 228 -11.02 -10.54 5.50
CA PRO A 228 -12.01 -10.86 6.55
C PRO A 228 -11.63 -10.31 7.93
N PHE A 229 -10.33 -10.22 8.24
CA PHE A 229 -9.87 -9.67 9.52
C PHE A 229 -10.10 -8.17 9.61
N LEU A 230 -10.05 -7.46 8.50
CA LEU A 230 -10.25 -6.03 8.44
C LEU A 230 -11.73 -5.64 8.30
N GLN A 231 -12.54 -6.47 7.64
CA GLN A 231 -13.97 -6.25 7.42
C GLN A 231 -14.74 -5.98 8.71
N LYS A 232 -14.41 -6.67 9.80
CA LYS A 232 -15.06 -6.48 11.12
C LYS A 232 -14.90 -5.06 11.69
N TYR A 233 -13.85 -4.35 11.32
CA TYR A 233 -13.62 -2.97 11.77
C TYR A 233 -14.36 -1.96 10.89
N PHE A 234 -14.58 -2.26 9.60
CA PHE A 234 -15.40 -1.43 8.70
C PHE A 234 -16.86 -1.40 9.11
N VAL A 235 -17.46 -2.55 9.39
CA VAL A 235 -18.86 -2.65 9.77
C VAL A 235 -19.14 -1.85 11.04
N LYS A 236 -18.22 -1.85 12.01
CA LYS A 236 -18.36 -1.06 13.26
C LYS A 236 -18.14 0.44 13.05
N GLY A 237 -17.27 0.86 12.13
CA GLY A 237 -16.95 2.27 11.88
C GLY A 237 -18.01 3.01 11.07
N VAL A 238 -18.61 2.35 10.09
CA VAL A 238 -19.65 2.95 9.23
C VAL A 238 -20.96 3.13 9.98
N MET A 239 -21.31 2.23 10.90
CA MET A 239 -22.56 2.32 11.69
C MET A 239 -22.56 3.49 12.68
N ILE A 240 -21.42 3.93 13.19
CA ILE A 240 -21.33 5.04 14.14
C ILE A 240 -21.59 6.40 13.44
N GLY A 241 -21.28 6.51 12.14
CA GLY A 241 -21.53 7.71 11.34
C GLY A 241 -22.98 7.88 10.85
N SER A 242 -23.75 6.80 10.76
CA SER A 242 -25.12 6.82 10.21
C SER A 242 -26.22 7.07 11.26
N ILE A 243 -25.92 7.08 12.55
CA ILE A 243 -26.90 7.26 13.64
C ILE A 243 -27.06 8.73 14.06
N LYS A 244 -26.33 9.66 13.45
CA LYS A 244 -26.46 11.12 13.66
C LYS A 244 -27.13 11.82 12.47
N GLY A 245 -28.15 11.19 11.90
CA GLY A 245 -29.10 11.83 10.99
C GLY A 245 -30.46 11.93 11.65
#